data_2a0904ae69fcdbebc002d4aa30c3a095
#
_entry.id   2a0904ae69fcdbebc002d4aa30c3a095
#
_cell.length_a   1.000
_cell.length_b   1.000
_cell.length_c   1.000
_cell.angle_alpha   90.00
_cell.angle_beta   90.00
_cell.angle_gamma   90.00
#
_symmetry.space_group_name_H-M   'P 1'
#
loop_
_entity.id
_entity.type
_entity.pdbx_description
1 polymer ?
#
loop_
_entity_poly.entity_id
_entity_poly.type
_entity_poly.pdbx_seq_one_letter_code
_entity_poly.pdbx_strand_id
1 'polypeptide(L)'
;MESLHKKLPGILVCLAIAIPSYLLGKFVPVVGGAIFSILIGMVIATFWKEKGKAAPGIKFTSKFVLQLAVVLLGFGLNLNVIMQTGKQSLPIIICTIATSLVTAFVLHKALSIHKNTSVLIGVGSSICGGSAIAATAPVIDANDEEVAQSISVIFFFNVLAAIIFPILGKALGFDTLSGDAFGIFAGTAVNDTSSVTAAAATWDSMWNLGTQTLDKAVTVKLTRTLAIIPITLILAIYRAKKEQAGADSSQKQSSFNIKRAFPMFILYFVLASVVTTIAVNLGISAEFFAPLKTLSKFFIVMAMAAIGLNSNIVKLVKTGGKPLILGACCWAAITFVSIVMQHLMGLI
;
A
#
# COMPACT_ATOMS: atom_id res chain seq x y z
N MET A 1 8.08 23.35 -20.75
CA MET A 1 9.44 23.11 -20.26
C MET A 1 9.76 23.87 -18.98
N GLU A 2 9.37 25.14 -18.80
CA GLU A 2 9.59 25.91 -17.55
C GLU A 2 9.07 25.24 -16.26
N SER A 3 7.94 24.54 -16.34
CA SER A 3 7.34 23.85 -15.19
C SER A 3 8.21 22.68 -14.65
N LEU A 4 8.99 22.03 -15.51
CA LEU A 4 9.84 20.90 -15.12
C LEU A 4 11.12 21.37 -14.45
N HIS A 5 11.72 22.46 -14.93
CA HIS A 5 12.92 23.06 -14.30
C HIS A 5 12.66 23.50 -12.86
N LYS A 6 11.46 24.03 -12.56
CA LYS A 6 11.07 24.41 -11.20
C LYS A 6 10.90 23.19 -10.26
N LYS A 7 10.65 21.99 -10.77
CA LYS A 7 10.49 20.75 -10.00
C LYS A 7 11.81 19.98 -9.82
N LEU A 8 12.77 20.21 -10.71
CA LEU A 8 14.02 19.46 -10.78
C LEU A 8 14.79 19.40 -9.44
N PRO A 9 14.96 20.51 -8.68
CA PRO A 9 15.69 20.45 -7.42
C PRO A 9 15.09 19.47 -6.42
N GLY A 10 13.76 19.48 -6.27
CA GLY A 10 13.08 18.57 -5.36
C GLY A 10 13.09 17.11 -5.82
N ILE A 11 13.01 16.87 -7.13
CA ILE A 11 13.15 15.53 -7.72
C ILE A 11 14.54 14.96 -7.45
N LEU A 12 15.59 15.77 -7.64
CA LEU A 12 16.98 15.35 -7.39
C LEU A 12 17.22 15.02 -5.91
N VAL A 13 16.68 15.81 -4.99
CA VAL A 13 16.75 15.50 -3.56
C VAL A 13 16.06 14.16 -3.25
N CYS A 14 14.86 13.92 -3.78
CA CYS A 14 14.18 12.65 -3.59
C CYS A 14 14.97 11.48 -4.19
N LEU A 15 15.61 11.67 -5.33
CA LEU A 15 16.47 10.68 -5.97
C LEU A 15 17.72 10.37 -5.12
N ALA A 16 18.36 11.41 -4.58
CA ALA A 16 19.54 11.29 -3.72
C ALA A 16 19.25 10.50 -2.43
N ILE A 17 18.03 10.55 -1.92
CA ILE A 17 17.57 9.74 -0.80
C ILE A 17 17.17 8.34 -1.27
N ALA A 18 16.51 8.24 -2.42
CA ALA A 18 15.97 6.98 -2.92
C ALA A 18 17.07 5.98 -3.30
N ILE A 19 18.16 6.42 -3.93
CA ILE A 19 19.24 5.53 -4.36
C ILE A 19 19.86 4.76 -3.18
N PRO A 20 20.39 5.40 -2.13
CA PRO A 20 20.95 4.68 -0.99
C PRO A 20 19.88 3.86 -0.26
N SER A 21 18.64 4.36 -0.15
CA SER A 21 17.53 3.63 0.48
C SER A 21 17.19 2.35 -0.29
N TYR A 22 17.20 2.41 -1.62
CA TYR A 22 16.96 1.25 -2.47
C TYR A 22 18.06 0.20 -2.33
N LEU A 23 19.32 0.64 -2.25
CA LEU A 23 20.46 -0.24 -2.02
C LEU A 23 20.39 -0.87 -0.62
N LEU A 24 20.17 -0.07 0.41
CA LEU A 24 19.97 -0.58 1.77
C LEU A 24 18.85 -1.61 1.86
N GLY A 25 17.74 -1.37 1.15
CA GLY A 25 16.63 -2.32 1.08
C GLY A 25 16.97 -3.66 0.42
N LYS A 26 18.02 -3.72 -0.42
CA LYS A 26 18.56 -4.98 -0.94
C LYS A 26 19.41 -5.72 0.09
N PHE A 27 20.12 -5.00 0.94
CA PHE A 27 20.94 -5.59 2.02
C PHE A 27 20.09 -6.00 3.23
N VAL A 28 18.98 -5.28 3.48
CA VAL A 28 18.05 -5.58 4.58
C VAL A 28 16.63 -5.72 4.01
N PRO A 29 16.33 -6.85 3.34
CA PRO A 29 15.05 -7.06 2.65
C PRO A 29 13.82 -7.00 3.57
N VAL A 30 13.99 -7.39 4.84
CA VAL A 30 12.92 -7.34 5.86
C VAL A 30 12.37 -5.93 6.06
N VAL A 31 13.24 -4.91 6.02
CA VAL A 31 12.84 -3.50 6.15
C VAL A 31 12.39 -2.95 4.80
N GLY A 32 13.12 -3.25 3.75
CA GLY A 32 12.84 -2.78 2.39
C GLY A 32 13.23 -1.32 2.14
N GLY A 33 13.49 -0.98 0.87
CA GLY A 33 13.96 0.36 0.48
C GLY A 33 12.95 1.47 0.73
N ALA A 34 11.65 1.17 0.67
CA ALA A 34 10.60 2.15 0.90
C ALA A 34 10.59 2.67 2.34
N ILE A 35 10.80 1.77 3.32
CA ILE A 35 10.87 2.15 4.74
C ILE A 35 12.14 2.96 5.01
N PHE A 36 13.29 2.54 4.50
CA PHE A 36 14.52 3.34 4.64
C PHE A 36 14.33 4.74 4.05
N SER A 37 13.72 4.83 2.89
CA SER A 37 13.52 6.11 2.20
C SER A 37 12.62 7.07 2.98
N ILE A 38 11.51 6.59 3.52
CA ILE A 38 10.62 7.44 4.34
C ILE A 38 11.30 7.85 5.64
N LEU A 39 12.00 6.93 6.32
CA LEU A 39 12.69 7.23 7.58
C LEU A 39 13.83 8.25 7.37
N ILE A 40 14.67 8.05 6.35
CA ILE A 40 15.73 9.01 6.00
C ILE A 40 15.12 10.38 5.65
N GLY A 41 14.07 10.39 4.83
CA GLY A 41 13.33 11.61 4.50
C GLY A 41 12.79 12.33 5.74
N MET A 42 12.21 11.60 6.69
CA MET A 42 11.70 12.15 7.96
C MET A 42 12.80 12.70 8.85
N VAL A 43 13.95 12.01 8.93
CA VAL A 43 15.14 12.51 9.67
C VAL A 43 15.63 13.81 9.05
N ILE A 44 15.79 13.87 7.73
CA ILE A 44 16.19 15.09 7.01
C ILE A 44 15.18 16.21 7.23
N ALA A 45 13.86 15.92 7.19
CA ALA A 45 12.80 16.89 7.42
C ALA A 45 12.85 17.53 8.82
N THR A 46 13.38 16.82 9.81
CA THR A 46 13.55 17.34 11.17
C THR A 46 14.53 18.51 11.21
N PHE A 47 15.60 18.44 10.40
CA PHE A 47 16.65 19.47 10.32
C PHE A 47 16.38 20.49 9.20
N TRP A 48 15.71 20.05 8.12
CA TRP A 48 15.43 20.91 6.96
C TRP A 48 13.94 21.30 6.92
N LYS A 49 13.58 22.32 7.70
CA LYS A 49 12.20 22.81 7.82
C LYS A 49 11.73 23.57 6.58
N GLU A 50 12.58 24.44 6.03
CA GLU A 50 12.27 25.25 4.84
C GLU A 50 12.86 24.67 3.57
N LYS A 51 12.05 24.05 2.74
CA LYS A 51 12.49 23.35 1.52
C LYS A 51 12.70 24.26 0.32
N GLY A 52 12.32 25.53 0.41
CA GLY A 52 12.56 26.56 -0.60
C GLY A 52 12.26 26.09 -2.03
N LYS A 53 13.25 26.19 -2.92
CA LYS A 53 13.14 25.80 -4.33
C LYS A 53 12.88 24.29 -4.54
N ALA A 54 13.11 23.42 -3.55
CA ALA A 54 12.88 21.99 -3.67
C ALA A 54 11.39 21.60 -3.43
N ALA A 55 10.62 22.41 -2.71
CA ALA A 55 9.23 22.11 -2.33
C ALA A 55 8.32 21.69 -3.52
N PRO A 56 8.32 22.37 -4.68
CA PRO A 56 7.47 21.98 -5.81
C PRO A 56 7.83 20.60 -6.37
N GLY A 57 9.11 20.25 -6.40
CA GLY A 57 9.60 18.95 -6.88
C GLY A 57 9.29 17.82 -5.89
N ILE A 58 9.43 18.05 -4.61
CA ILE A 58 9.05 17.10 -3.55
C ILE A 58 7.55 16.81 -3.63
N LYS A 59 6.72 17.86 -3.76
CA LYS A 59 5.26 17.69 -3.93
C LYS A 59 4.89 16.96 -5.23
N PHE A 60 5.60 17.20 -6.32
CA PHE A 60 5.43 16.47 -7.57
C PHE A 60 5.78 14.99 -7.40
N THR A 61 6.89 14.69 -6.73
CA THR A 61 7.36 13.33 -6.50
C THR A 61 6.40 12.56 -5.60
N SER A 62 5.92 13.14 -4.51
CA SER A 62 5.00 12.50 -3.59
C SER A 62 3.64 12.17 -4.22
N LYS A 63 3.22 12.90 -5.27
CA LYS A 63 1.91 12.67 -5.93
C LYS A 63 2.05 11.99 -7.28
N PHE A 64 2.72 12.62 -8.24
CA PHE A 64 2.74 12.14 -9.62
C PHE A 64 3.63 10.91 -9.80
N VAL A 65 4.85 10.92 -9.23
CA VAL A 65 5.76 9.76 -9.35
C VAL A 65 5.15 8.55 -8.65
N LEU A 66 4.47 8.77 -7.53
CA LEU A 66 3.75 7.70 -6.83
C LEU A 66 2.60 7.12 -7.65
N GLN A 67 1.79 7.96 -8.30
CA GLN A 67 0.73 7.49 -9.19
C GLN A 67 1.29 6.70 -10.38
N LEU A 68 2.37 7.19 -10.98
CA LEU A 68 3.07 6.49 -12.05
C LEU A 68 3.60 5.13 -11.61
N ALA A 69 4.17 5.06 -10.40
CA ALA A 69 4.61 3.80 -9.81
C ALA A 69 3.45 2.80 -9.68
N VAL A 70 2.27 3.25 -9.24
CA VAL A 70 1.07 2.39 -9.15
C VAL A 70 0.64 1.89 -10.54
N VAL A 71 0.68 2.74 -11.55
CA VAL A 71 0.37 2.32 -12.95
C VAL A 71 1.35 1.24 -13.43
N LEU A 72 2.64 1.43 -13.17
CA LEU A 72 3.68 0.46 -13.55
C LEU A 72 3.54 -0.88 -12.81
N LEU A 73 3.02 -0.88 -11.56
CA LEU A 73 2.70 -2.14 -10.86
C LEU A 73 1.67 -2.98 -11.60
N GLY A 74 0.77 -2.35 -12.35
CA GLY A 74 -0.23 -3.05 -13.15
C GLY A 74 0.39 -4.05 -14.15
N PHE A 75 1.55 -3.71 -14.72
CA PHE A 75 2.31 -4.62 -15.60
C PHE A 75 2.92 -5.84 -14.86
N GLY A 76 2.82 -5.89 -13.54
CA GLY A 76 3.23 -7.04 -12.74
C GLY A 76 2.11 -8.04 -12.46
N LEU A 77 0.90 -7.76 -12.91
CA LEU A 77 -0.29 -8.54 -12.58
C LEU A 77 -0.78 -9.35 -13.78
N ASN A 78 -0.95 -10.67 -13.58
CA ASN A 78 -1.60 -11.57 -14.53
C ASN A 78 -2.98 -11.98 -13.98
N LEU A 79 -4.05 -11.58 -14.66
CA LEU A 79 -5.41 -11.84 -14.24
C LEU A 79 -5.75 -13.34 -14.23
N ASN A 80 -5.11 -14.16 -15.07
CA ASN A 80 -5.36 -15.62 -15.09
C ASN A 80 -4.85 -16.29 -13.81
N VAL A 81 -3.63 -15.99 -13.40
CA VAL A 81 -3.05 -16.51 -12.14
C VAL A 81 -3.87 -16.02 -10.94
N ILE A 82 -4.31 -14.76 -10.99
CA ILE A 82 -5.17 -14.17 -9.98
C ILE A 82 -6.48 -14.93 -9.83
N MET A 83 -7.12 -15.31 -10.95
CA MET A 83 -8.38 -16.03 -10.94
C MET A 83 -8.28 -17.42 -10.29
N GLN A 84 -7.19 -18.14 -10.53
CA GLN A 84 -6.96 -19.47 -9.95
C GLN A 84 -6.73 -19.41 -8.44
N THR A 85 -5.79 -18.58 -7.99
CA THR A 85 -5.49 -18.42 -6.57
C THR A 85 -6.61 -17.65 -5.85
N GLY A 86 -7.29 -16.77 -6.56
CA GLY A 86 -8.36 -15.95 -6.05
C GLY A 86 -9.54 -16.75 -5.51
N LYS A 87 -9.92 -17.85 -6.18
CA LYS A 87 -11.03 -18.71 -5.70
C LYS A 87 -10.80 -19.21 -4.28
N GLN A 88 -9.57 -19.54 -3.93
CA GLN A 88 -9.22 -20.05 -2.60
C GLN A 88 -9.07 -18.93 -1.57
N SER A 89 -8.45 -17.81 -1.92
CA SER A 89 -8.14 -16.73 -0.99
C SER A 89 -9.17 -15.62 -0.95
N LEU A 90 -10.05 -15.51 -1.97
CA LEU A 90 -11.01 -14.41 -2.10
C LEU A 90 -11.96 -14.25 -0.89
N PRO A 91 -12.53 -15.31 -0.30
CA PRO A 91 -13.38 -15.15 0.89
C PRO A 91 -12.61 -14.52 2.05
N ILE A 92 -11.37 -14.97 2.29
CA ILE A 92 -10.50 -14.45 3.35
C ILE A 92 -10.14 -12.99 3.06
N ILE A 93 -9.82 -12.67 1.80
CA ILE A 93 -9.50 -11.32 1.36
C ILE A 93 -10.70 -10.38 1.61
N ILE A 94 -11.91 -10.78 1.25
CA ILE A 94 -13.11 -9.96 1.46
C ILE A 94 -13.35 -9.73 2.96
N CYS A 95 -13.27 -10.77 3.77
CA CYS A 95 -13.44 -10.65 5.22
C CYS A 95 -12.38 -9.76 5.86
N THR A 96 -11.11 -9.91 5.49
CA THR A 96 -10.02 -9.08 6.04
C THR A 96 -10.12 -7.63 5.59
N ILE A 97 -10.53 -7.36 4.35
CA ILE A 97 -10.80 -6.00 3.86
C ILE A 97 -11.94 -5.37 4.65
N ALA A 98 -13.08 -6.07 4.74
CA ALA A 98 -14.25 -5.58 5.48
C ALA A 98 -13.90 -5.30 6.94
N THR A 99 -13.20 -6.22 7.60
CA THR A 99 -12.75 -6.08 8.99
C THR A 99 -11.90 -4.83 9.17
N SER A 100 -10.91 -4.60 8.31
CA SER A 100 -10.07 -3.40 8.40
C SER A 100 -10.87 -2.12 8.27
N LEU A 101 -11.74 -2.04 7.26
CA LEU A 101 -12.54 -0.85 7.01
C LEU A 101 -13.54 -0.58 8.13
N VAL A 102 -14.20 -1.63 8.65
CA VAL A 102 -15.14 -1.53 9.78
C VAL A 102 -14.38 -1.11 11.04
N THR A 103 -13.25 -1.72 11.35
CA THR A 103 -12.41 -1.37 12.50
C THR A 103 -11.97 0.09 12.41
N ALA A 104 -11.49 0.53 11.25
CA ALA A 104 -11.09 1.93 11.04
C ALA A 104 -12.27 2.90 11.21
N PHE A 105 -13.45 2.55 10.71
CA PHE A 105 -14.66 3.37 10.84
C PHE A 105 -15.14 3.47 12.30
N VAL A 106 -15.17 2.36 13.03
CA VAL A 106 -15.60 2.32 14.44
C VAL A 106 -14.62 3.12 15.31
N LEU A 107 -13.33 2.87 15.16
CA LEU A 107 -12.31 3.54 15.95
C LEU A 107 -12.10 5.01 15.58
N HIS A 108 -12.37 5.41 14.33
CA HIS A 108 -12.43 6.83 13.96
C HIS A 108 -13.35 7.61 14.88
N LYS A 109 -14.57 7.08 15.11
CA LYS A 109 -15.55 7.74 15.99
C LYS A 109 -15.16 7.63 17.46
N ALA A 110 -14.73 6.41 17.91
CA ALA A 110 -14.43 6.16 19.31
C ALA A 110 -13.20 6.93 19.82
N LEU A 111 -12.17 7.09 19.00
CA LEU A 111 -10.92 7.75 19.35
C LEU A 111 -10.84 9.21 18.88
N SER A 112 -11.89 9.71 18.19
CA SER A 112 -11.90 11.07 17.60
C SER A 112 -10.65 11.33 16.75
N ILE A 113 -10.29 10.38 15.88
CA ILE A 113 -9.17 10.50 14.93
C ILE A 113 -9.64 11.28 13.71
N HIS A 114 -8.76 12.04 13.07
CA HIS A 114 -9.09 12.74 11.84
C HIS A 114 -9.60 11.77 10.76
N LYS A 115 -10.68 12.15 10.07
CA LYS A 115 -11.39 11.26 9.14
C LYS A 115 -10.49 10.73 8.03
N ASN A 116 -9.71 11.59 7.38
CA ASN A 116 -8.83 11.20 6.28
C ASN A 116 -7.75 10.22 6.76
N THR A 117 -7.11 10.50 7.90
CA THR A 117 -6.12 9.61 8.51
C THR A 117 -6.71 8.22 8.79
N SER A 118 -7.94 8.17 9.33
CA SER A 118 -8.61 6.90 9.62
C SER A 118 -8.97 6.13 8.35
N VAL A 119 -9.47 6.80 7.32
CA VAL A 119 -9.74 6.18 6.01
C VAL A 119 -8.45 5.66 5.39
N LEU A 120 -7.36 6.43 5.42
CA LEU A 120 -6.08 6.03 4.86
C LEU A 120 -5.48 4.81 5.59
N ILE A 121 -5.53 4.79 6.93
CA ILE A 121 -5.06 3.64 7.71
C ILE A 121 -5.94 2.42 7.43
N GLY A 122 -7.26 2.57 7.41
CA GLY A 122 -8.19 1.48 7.11
C GLY A 122 -7.99 0.90 5.71
N VAL A 123 -7.87 1.74 4.70
CA VAL A 123 -7.62 1.31 3.31
C VAL A 123 -6.20 0.74 3.16
N GLY A 124 -5.20 1.36 3.78
CA GLY A 124 -3.83 0.86 3.79
C GLY A 124 -3.73 -0.53 4.41
N SER A 125 -4.34 -0.74 5.57
CA SER A 125 -4.41 -2.05 6.23
C SER A 125 -5.24 -3.06 5.42
N SER A 126 -6.28 -2.60 4.72
CA SER A 126 -7.20 -3.50 4.01
C SER A 126 -6.65 -4.04 2.68
N ILE A 127 -5.69 -3.37 2.02
CA ILE A 127 -5.27 -3.73 0.66
C ILE A 127 -3.78 -4.05 0.59
N CYS A 128 -2.94 -3.02 0.33
CA CYS A 128 -1.52 -3.18 0.06
C CYS A 128 -0.64 -2.11 0.70
N GLY A 129 -1.06 -1.58 1.84
CA GLY A 129 -0.25 -0.63 2.60
C GLY A 129 -0.13 0.73 1.92
N GLY A 130 1.10 1.19 1.75
CA GLY A 130 1.41 2.51 1.22
C GLY A 130 0.85 2.78 -0.17
N SER A 131 0.79 1.78 -1.06
CA SER A 131 0.22 1.93 -2.41
C SER A 131 -1.27 2.23 -2.38
N ALA A 132 -2.02 1.57 -1.46
CA ALA A 132 -3.45 1.83 -1.28
C ALA A 132 -3.70 3.22 -0.68
N ILE A 133 -2.88 3.64 0.29
CA ILE A 133 -2.91 5.00 0.83
C ILE A 133 -2.68 6.02 -0.29
N ALA A 134 -1.64 5.79 -1.10
CA ALA A 134 -1.28 6.68 -2.20
C ALA A 134 -2.38 6.82 -3.25
N ALA A 135 -3.05 5.71 -3.58
CA ALA A 135 -4.18 5.71 -4.50
C ALA A 135 -5.41 6.43 -3.93
N THR A 136 -5.63 6.29 -2.62
CA THR A 136 -6.81 6.85 -1.94
C THR A 136 -6.64 8.33 -1.57
N ALA A 137 -5.43 8.75 -1.21
CA ALA A 137 -5.16 10.11 -0.75
C ALA A 137 -5.68 11.21 -1.70
N PRO A 138 -5.42 11.17 -3.02
CA PRO A 138 -5.97 12.17 -3.93
C PRO A 138 -7.50 12.08 -4.09
N VAL A 139 -8.09 10.90 -3.86
CA VAL A 139 -9.55 10.70 -3.95
C VAL A 139 -10.28 11.41 -2.82
N ILE A 140 -9.68 11.44 -1.62
CA ILE A 140 -10.27 12.05 -0.43
C ILE A 140 -9.67 13.43 -0.09
N ASP A 141 -8.82 14.00 -0.96
CA ASP A 141 -8.03 15.24 -0.74
C ASP A 141 -7.25 15.25 0.57
N ALA A 142 -6.67 14.11 0.93
CA ALA A 142 -5.81 14.03 2.08
C ALA A 142 -4.55 14.89 1.87
N ASN A 143 -4.15 15.61 2.91
CA ASN A 143 -2.93 16.37 2.89
C ASN A 143 -1.69 15.50 3.08
N ASP A 144 -0.50 16.06 2.79
CA ASP A 144 0.76 15.30 2.85
C ASP A 144 1.07 14.79 4.28
N GLU A 145 0.61 15.49 5.33
CA GLU A 145 0.81 15.09 6.72
C GLU A 145 -0.05 13.87 7.09
N GLU A 146 -1.33 13.87 6.70
CA GLU A 146 -2.24 12.73 6.89
C GLU A 146 -1.74 11.49 6.16
N VAL A 147 -1.25 11.67 4.92
CA VAL A 147 -0.66 10.60 4.11
C VAL A 147 0.59 10.03 4.79
N ALA A 148 1.51 10.90 5.20
CA ALA A 148 2.75 10.48 5.83
C ALA A 148 2.53 9.75 7.16
N GLN A 149 1.62 10.27 7.99
CA GLN A 149 1.25 9.65 9.26
C GLN A 149 0.67 8.26 9.02
N SER A 150 -0.27 8.14 8.08
CA SER A 150 -0.91 6.87 7.76
C SER A 150 0.08 5.84 7.22
N ILE A 151 0.97 6.26 6.29
CA ILE A 151 2.01 5.38 5.74
C ILE A 151 2.97 4.91 6.83
N SER A 152 3.37 5.80 7.73
CA SER A 152 4.31 5.46 8.83
C SER A 152 3.71 4.43 9.77
N VAL A 153 2.44 4.58 10.14
CA VAL A 153 1.70 3.62 10.97
C VAL A 153 1.64 2.25 10.29
N ILE A 154 1.25 2.22 9.02
CA ILE A 154 1.13 0.97 8.28
C ILE A 154 2.48 0.27 8.12
N PHE A 155 3.54 1.01 7.80
CA PHE A 155 4.87 0.42 7.65
C PHE A 155 5.44 -0.09 8.95
N PHE A 156 5.18 0.59 10.07
CA PHE A 156 5.57 0.09 11.38
C PHE A 156 5.01 -1.31 11.63
N PHE A 157 3.71 -1.51 11.44
CA PHE A 157 3.08 -2.81 11.62
C PHE A 157 3.49 -3.83 10.56
N ASN A 158 3.84 -3.40 9.34
CA ASN A 158 4.36 -4.29 8.31
C ASN A 158 5.73 -4.86 8.68
N VAL A 159 6.63 -4.03 9.23
CA VAL A 159 7.93 -4.51 9.73
C VAL A 159 7.74 -5.49 10.87
N LEU A 160 6.87 -5.17 11.82
CA LEU A 160 6.54 -6.08 12.91
C LEU A 160 5.97 -7.41 12.38
N ALA A 161 5.05 -7.35 11.41
CA ALA A 161 4.47 -8.55 10.80
C ALA A 161 5.54 -9.41 10.10
N ALA A 162 6.46 -8.80 9.35
CA ALA A 162 7.52 -9.54 8.66
C ALA A 162 8.41 -10.35 9.61
N ILE A 163 8.61 -9.85 10.83
CA ILE A 163 9.44 -10.49 11.87
C ILE A 163 8.61 -11.46 12.71
N ILE A 164 7.43 -11.03 13.16
CA ILE A 164 6.63 -11.76 14.15
C ILE A 164 5.85 -12.90 13.51
N PHE A 165 5.32 -12.75 12.29
CA PHE A 165 4.40 -13.72 11.71
C PHE A 165 5.00 -15.09 11.42
N PRO A 166 6.26 -15.25 10.98
CA PRO A 166 6.85 -16.58 10.86
C PRO A 166 6.94 -17.31 12.22
N ILE A 167 7.23 -16.57 13.29
CA ILE A 167 7.27 -17.12 14.67
C ILE A 167 5.84 -17.45 15.14
N LEU A 168 4.91 -16.53 14.90
CA LEU A 168 3.49 -16.70 15.24
C LEU A 168 2.88 -17.89 14.48
N GLY A 169 3.18 -18.04 13.19
CA GLY A 169 2.71 -19.15 12.38
C GLY A 169 3.13 -20.50 12.96
N LYS A 170 4.40 -20.61 13.37
CA LYS A 170 4.89 -21.81 14.08
C LYS A 170 4.12 -22.05 15.39
N ALA A 171 3.92 -21.01 16.18
CA ALA A 171 3.22 -21.10 17.48
C ALA A 171 1.74 -21.47 17.32
N LEU A 172 1.12 -21.08 16.21
CA LEU A 172 -0.28 -21.38 15.89
C LEU A 172 -0.47 -22.75 15.21
N GLY A 173 0.61 -23.47 14.93
CA GLY A 173 0.55 -24.82 14.35
C GLY A 173 0.28 -24.84 12.85
N PHE A 174 0.68 -23.80 12.10
CA PHE A 174 0.62 -23.86 10.64
C PHE A 174 1.45 -25.03 10.13
N ASP A 175 0.96 -25.69 9.07
CA ASP A 175 1.67 -26.79 8.43
C ASP A 175 3.08 -26.35 7.98
N THR A 176 4.07 -27.08 8.46
CA THR A 176 5.49 -26.84 8.17
C THR A 176 6.01 -27.65 6.99
N LEU A 177 5.20 -28.59 6.47
CA LEU A 177 5.52 -29.41 5.29
C LEU A 177 4.98 -28.78 4.00
N SER A 178 4.04 -27.86 4.12
CA SER A 178 3.45 -27.12 3.01
C SER A 178 3.51 -25.60 3.27
N GLY A 179 3.78 -24.84 2.21
CA GLY A 179 3.77 -23.37 2.25
C GLY A 179 2.38 -22.75 2.06
N ASP A 180 1.34 -23.53 1.80
CA ASP A 180 0.06 -23.02 1.32
C ASP A 180 -0.69 -22.20 2.39
N ALA A 181 -0.89 -22.77 3.57
CA ALA A 181 -1.64 -22.12 4.64
C ALA A 181 -0.94 -20.84 5.11
N PHE A 182 0.37 -20.91 5.42
CA PHE A 182 1.13 -19.74 5.82
C PHE A 182 1.24 -18.71 4.69
N GLY A 183 1.33 -19.14 3.43
CA GLY A 183 1.32 -18.26 2.26
C GLY A 183 0.03 -17.46 2.14
N ILE A 184 -1.14 -18.10 2.32
CA ILE A 184 -2.44 -17.43 2.36
C ILE A 184 -2.51 -16.45 3.55
N PHE A 185 -2.05 -16.86 4.73
CA PHE A 185 -2.00 -16.03 5.91
C PHE A 185 -1.13 -14.78 5.68
N ALA A 186 0.10 -14.95 5.25
CA ALA A 186 1.01 -13.84 4.98
C ALA A 186 0.45 -12.88 3.91
N GLY A 187 -0.12 -13.40 2.82
CA GLY A 187 -0.73 -12.60 1.76
C GLY A 187 -1.96 -11.80 2.19
N THR A 188 -2.74 -12.31 3.16
CA THR A 188 -3.97 -11.68 3.63
C THR A 188 -3.78 -10.83 4.89
N ALA A 189 -2.86 -11.15 5.78
CA ALA A 189 -2.66 -10.47 7.06
C ALA A 189 -1.56 -9.39 7.00
N VAL A 190 -0.53 -9.54 6.16
CA VAL A 190 0.51 -8.52 5.98
C VAL A 190 0.09 -7.52 4.90
N ASN A 191 0.28 -6.21 5.12
CA ASN A 191 -0.29 -5.20 4.23
C ASN A 191 0.61 -4.83 3.06
N ASP A 192 1.93 -4.80 3.22
CA ASP A 192 2.86 -4.43 2.14
C ASP A 192 3.49 -5.65 1.47
N THR A 193 3.68 -5.57 0.14
CA THR A 193 4.24 -6.68 -0.64
C THR A 193 5.66 -7.04 -0.21
N SER A 194 6.50 -6.07 0.16
CA SER A 194 7.87 -6.37 0.59
C SER A 194 7.89 -7.13 1.91
N SER A 195 7.02 -6.77 2.85
CA SER A 195 6.88 -7.46 4.14
C SER A 195 6.23 -8.85 4.00
N VAL A 196 5.26 -9.00 3.07
CA VAL A 196 4.73 -10.32 2.68
C VAL A 196 5.84 -11.22 2.17
N THR A 197 6.65 -10.71 1.23
CA THR A 197 7.77 -11.43 0.66
C THR A 197 8.79 -11.84 1.72
N ALA A 198 9.11 -10.93 2.65
CA ALA A 198 10.04 -11.20 3.73
C ALA A 198 9.52 -12.29 4.69
N ALA A 199 8.24 -12.19 5.12
CA ALA A 199 7.63 -13.18 6.00
C ALA A 199 7.55 -14.56 5.33
N ALA A 200 7.12 -14.62 4.07
CA ALA A 200 6.99 -15.87 3.33
C ALA A 200 8.35 -16.52 3.02
N ALA A 201 9.34 -15.73 2.58
CA ALA A 201 10.70 -16.24 2.35
C ALA A 201 11.37 -16.72 3.65
N THR A 202 11.07 -16.07 4.77
CA THR A 202 11.53 -16.52 6.09
C THR A 202 10.93 -17.87 6.44
N TRP A 203 9.62 -18.05 6.22
CA TRP A 203 8.94 -19.32 6.42
C TRP A 203 9.52 -20.44 5.54
N ASP A 204 9.71 -20.17 4.24
CA ASP A 204 10.34 -21.11 3.31
C ASP A 204 11.76 -21.50 3.77
N SER A 205 12.53 -20.54 4.26
CA SER A 205 13.88 -20.79 4.80
C SER A 205 13.86 -21.59 6.10
N MET A 206 12.90 -21.34 6.99
CA MET A 206 12.76 -22.05 8.27
C MET A 206 12.45 -23.55 8.06
N TRP A 207 11.69 -23.88 7.01
CA TRP A 207 11.15 -25.22 6.79
C TRP A 207 11.65 -25.89 5.52
N ASN A 208 12.62 -25.29 4.81
CA ASN A 208 13.20 -25.78 3.56
C ASN A 208 12.16 -26.03 2.46
N LEU A 209 11.16 -25.16 2.32
CA LEU A 209 10.07 -25.28 1.35
C LEU A 209 10.40 -24.69 -0.03
N GLY A 210 11.65 -24.25 -0.25
CA GLY A 210 12.06 -23.61 -1.50
C GLY A 210 11.41 -22.23 -1.66
N THR A 211 10.44 -22.09 -2.55
CA THR A 211 9.68 -20.86 -2.79
C THR A 211 8.17 -21.03 -2.68
N GLN A 212 7.70 -22.16 -2.18
CA GLN A 212 6.26 -22.49 -2.17
C GLN A 212 5.42 -21.43 -1.44
N THR A 213 5.84 -21.08 -0.22
CA THR A 213 5.16 -20.08 0.59
C THR A 213 5.24 -18.70 -0.07
N LEU A 214 6.41 -18.36 -0.60
CA LEU A 214 6.64 -17.07 -1.24
C LEU A 214 5.73 -16.87 -2.46
N ASP A 215 5.67 -17.86 -3.34
CA ASP A 215 4.86 -17.81 -4.57
C ASP A 215 3.37 -17.71 -4.23
N LYS A 216 2.90 -18.48 -3.25
CA LYS A 216 1.51 -18.45 -2.78
C LYS A 216 1.18 -17.09 -2.15
N ALA A 217 1.99 -16.62 -1.22
CA ALA A 217 1.76 -15.36 -0.49
C ALA A 217 1.75 -14.15 -1.44
N VAL A 218 2.69 -14.09 -2.38
CA VAL A 218 2.74 -13.02 -3.38
C VAL A 218 1.51 -13.05 -4.27
N THR A 219 1.08 -14.21 -4.74
CA THR A 219 -0.12 -14.34 -5.58
C THR A 219 -1.38 -13.90 -4.84
N VAL A 220 -1.57 -14.32 -3.59
CA VAL A 220 -2.68 -13.87 -2.73
C VAL A 220 -2.63 -12.36 -2.54
N LYS A 221 -1.44 -11.82 -2.29
CA LYS A 221 -1.24 -10.38 -2.11
C LYS A 221 -1.58 -9.57 -3.36
N LEU A 222 -1.15 -10.04 -4.52
CA LEU A 222 -1.47 -9.39 -5.79
C LEU A 222 -2.97 -9.40 -6.07
N THR A 223 -3.65 -10.50 -5.79
CA THR A 223 -5.12 -10.61 -5.87
C THR A 223 -5.80 -9.57 -4.97
N ARG A 224 -5.36 -9.46 -3.71
CA ARG A 224 -5.87 -8.46 -2.77
C ARG A 224 -5.65 -7.03 -3.26
N THR A 225 -4.56 -6.78 -3.96
CA THR A 225 -4.23 -5.45 -4.49
C THR A 225 -5.25 -4.96 -5.52
N LEU A 226 -5.94 -5.84 -6.24
CA LEU A 226 -7.02 -5.46 -7.16
C LEU A 226 -8.20 -4.76 -6.46
N ALA A 227 -8.38 -4.99 -5.17
CA ALA A 227 -9.42 -4.32 -4.38
C ALA A 227 -9.22 -2.79 -4.28
N ILE A 228 -8.05 -2.28 -4.69
CA ILE A 228 -7.81 -0.84 -4.82
C ILE A 228 -8.84 -0.17 -5.73
N ILE A 229 -9.23 -0.84 -6.81
CA ILE A 229 -10.14 -0.31 -7.84
C ILE A 229 -11.55 -0.09 -7.27
N PRO A 230 -12.27 -1.11 -6.79
CA PRO A 230 -13.61 -0.92 -6.27
C PRO A 230 -13.64 -0.01 -5.03
N ILE A 231 -12.65 -0.10 -4.15
CA ILE A 231 -12.63 0.71 -2.91
C ILE A 231 -12.42 2.18 -3.23
N THR A 232 -11.46 2.54 -4.07
CA THR A 232 -11.23 3.94 -4.46
C THR A 232 -12.41 4.50 -5.28
N LEU A 233 -13.03 3.68 -6.12
CA LEU A 233 -14.24 4.07 -6.86
C LEU A 233 -15.42 4.37 -5.92
N ILE A 234 -15.68 3.49 -4.95
CA ILE A 234 -16.73 3.71 -3.95
C ILE A 234 -16.49 4.99 -3.14
N LEU A 235 -15.24 5.22 -2.71
CA LEU A 235 -14.88 6.44 -1.99
C LEU A 235 -15.06 7.70 -2.86
N ALA A 236 -14.68 7.64 -4.13
CA ALA A 236 -14.86 8.75 -5.07
C ALA A 236 -16.36 9.09 -5.27
N ILE A 237 -17.21 8.07 -5.47
CA ILE A 237 -18.67 8.24 -5.62
C ILE A 237 -19.28 8.78 -4.32
N TYR A 238 -18.90 8.24 -3.17
CA TYR A 238 -19.39 8.69 -1.87
C TYR A 238 -19.07 10.17 -1.64
N ARG A 239 -17.84 10.56 -1.95
CA ARG A 239 -17.41 11.95 -1.83
C ARG A 239 -18.19 12.88 -2.75
N ALA A 240 -18.32 12.51 -4.02
CA ALA A 240 -19.05 13.29 -5.00
C ALA A 240 -20.53 13.53 -4.60
N LYS A 241 -21.20 12.49 -4.06
CA LYS A 241 -22.55 12.61 -3.52
C LYS A 241 -22.62 13.56 -2.32
N LYS A 242 -21.61 13.52 -1.45
CA LYS A 242 -21.56 14.40 -0.28
C LYS A 242 -21.35 15.89 -0.64
N GLU A 243 -20.50 16.14 -1.64
CA GLU A 243 -20.29 17.50 -2.16
C GLU A 243 -21.55 18.07 -2.80
N GLN A 244 -22.34 17.22 -3.49
CA GLN A 244 -23.65 17.62 -4.04
C GLN A 244 -24.70 17.91 -2.96
N ALA A 245 -24.73 17.14 -1.88
CA ALA A 245 -25.68 17.32 -0.79
C ALA A 245 -25.40 18.52 0.12
N GLY A 246 -24.15 19.03 0.12
CA GLY A 246 -23.75 20.22 0.88
C GLY A 246 -23.78 21.53 0.11
N ALA A 247 -24.09 21.51 -1.19
CA ALA A 247 -24.25 22.70 -1.99
C ALA A 247 -25.66 23.28 -1.77
N ASP A 248 -25.73 24.42 -1.11
CA ASP A 248 -26.95 25.24 -1.03
C ASP A 248 -27.47 25.48 -2.45
N SER A 249 -28.79 25.35 -2.62
CA SER A 249 -29.54 25.29 -3.87
C SER A 249 -29.47 26.55 -4.76
N SER A 250 -28.56 27.48 -4.53
CA SER A 250 -28.50 28.76 -5.23
C SER A 250 -27.27 29.03 -6.08
N GLN A 251 -26.27 28.15 -6.18
CA GLN A 251 -25.13 28.38 -7.09
C GLN A 251 -24.62 27.13 -7.75
N LYS A 252 -24.89 27.05 -9.05
CA LYS A 252 -24.29 26.22 -10.10
C LYS A 252 -24.56 24.70 -10.02
N GLN A 253 -25.45 24.25 -10.88
CA GLN A 253 -25.32 22.98 -11.58
C GLN A 253 -23.90 22.82 -12.13
N SER A 254 -22.95 22.47 -11.28
CA SER A 254 -21.71 21.89 -11.75
C SER A 254 -22.07 20.46 -12.16
N SER A 255 -22.21 20.23 -13.46
CA SER A 255 -22.36 18.91 -14.05
C SER A 255 -21.36 17.98 -13.37
N PHE A 256 -21.88 16.94 -12.70
CA PHE A 256 -21.07 15.90 -12.06
C PHE A 256 -20.14 15.32 -13.12
N ASN A 257 -18.91 15.79 -13.11
CA ASN A 257 -17.93 15.39 -14.10
C ASN A 257 -17.20 14.14 -13.55
N ILE A 258 -17.73 12.95 -13.87
CA ILE A 258 -17.14 11.66 -13.51
C ILE A 258 -15.64 11.63 -13.82
N LYS A 259 -15.18 12.32 -14.88
CA LYS A 259 -13.76 12.45 -15.23
C LYS A 259 -12.93 13.20 -14.19
N ARG A 260 -13.53 14.10 -13.39
CA ARG A 260 -12.85 14.79 -12.28
C ARG A 260 -12.85 13.98 -10.98
N ALA A 261 -13.87 13.15 -10.78
CA ALA A 261 -14.00 12.32 -9.58
C ALA A 261 -13.21 11.00 -9.67
N PHE A 262 -12.97 10.49 -10.90
CA PHE A 262 -12.25 9.23 -11.10
C PHE A 262 -10.75 9.48 -11.31
N PRO A 263 -9.90 8.92 -10.42
CA PRO A 263 -8.45 9.06 -10.56
C PRO A 263 -7.95 8.26 -11.77
N MET A 264 -7.56 8.94 -12.84
CA MET A 264 -7.19 8.34 -14.12
C MET A 264 -6.05 7.30 -14.00
N PHE A 265 -5.16 7.44 -13.02
CA PHE A 265 -4.09 6.47 -12.82
C PHE A 265 -4.61 5.07 -12.46
N ILE A 266 -5.80 4.95 -11.85
CA ILE A 266 -6.43 3.65 -11.56
C ILE A 266 -6.85 2.98 -12.87
N LEU A 267 -7.42 3.74 -13.80
CA LEU A 267 -7.75 3.22 -15.12
C LEU A 267 -6.49 2.72 -15.85
N TYR A 268 -5.41 3.50 -15.82
CA TYR A 268 -4.14 3.09 -16.42
C TYR A 268 -3.53 1.85 -15.76
N PHE A 269 -3.68 1.71 -14.44
CA PHE A 269 -3.29 0.50 -13.71
C PHE A 269 -4.05 -0.73 -14.21
N VAL A 270 -5.38 -0.62 -14.39
CA VAL A 270 -6.20 -1.72 -14.93
C VAL A 270 -5.79 -2.06 -16.36
N LEU A 271 -5.63 -1.05 -17.21
CA LEU A 271 -5.20 -1.24 -18.60
C LEU A 271 -3.83 -1.93 -18.66
N ALA A 272 -2.88 -1.54 -17.80
CA ALA A 272 -1.58 -2.20 -17.71
C ALA A 272 -1.71 -3.67 -17.34
N SER A 273 -2.60 -4.02 -16.39
CA SER A 273 -2.86 -5.41 -15.99
C SER A 273 -3.52 -6.22 -17.12
N VAL A 274 -4.43 -5.60 -17.88
CA VAL A 274 -5.05 -6.24 -19.06
C VAL A 274 -4.00 -6.51 -20.14
N VAL A 275 -3.14 -5.53 -20.43
CA VAL A 275 -2.03 -5.68 -21.40
C VAL A 275 -1.14 -6.85 -21.02
N THR A 276 -0.73 -6.95 -19.75
CA THR A 276 0.08 -8.08 -19.27
C THR A 276 -0.65 -9.40 -19.46
N THR A 277 -1.93 -9.46 -19.13
CA THR A 277 -2.73 -10.68 -19.25
C THR A 277 -2.83 -11.14 -20.70
N ILE A 278 -3.11 -10.22 -21.63
CA ILE A 278 -3.19 -10.52 -23.05
C ILE A 278 -1.81 -10.98 -23.58
N ALA A 279 -0.74 -10.28 -23.22
CA ALA A 279 0.61 -10.60 -23.64
C ALA A 279 1.02 -12.01 -23.19
N VAL A 280 0.74 -12.36 -21.93
CA VAL A 280 1.03 -13.70 -21.38
C VAL A 280 0.19 -14.76 -22.07
N ASN A 281 -1.08 -14.51 -22.39
CA ASN A 281 -1.94 -15.42 -23.12
C ASN A 281 -1.47 -15.64 -24.59
N LEU A 282 -0.78 -14.65 -25.17
CA LEU A 282 -0.14 -14.75 -26.48
C LEU A 282 1.25 -15.43 -26.44
N GLY A 283 1.68 -15.95 -25.28
CA GLY A 283 2.93 -16.65 -25.09
C GLY A 283 4.13 -15.78 -24.73
N ILE A 284 3.95 -14.48 -24.47
CA ILE A 284 5.02 -13.61 -23.98
C ILE A 284 5.25 -13.92 -22.49
N SER A 285 6.50 -14.18 -22.11
CA SER A 285 6.84 -14.41 -20.71
C SER A 285 6.49 -13.23 -19.82
N ALA A 286 5.93 -13.48 -18.64
CA ALA A 286 5.68 -12.46 -17.63
C ALA A 286 6.96 -11.70 -17.21
N GLU A 287 8.12 -12.33 -17.37
CA GLU A 287 9.44 -11.73 -17.11
C GLU A 287 9.75 -10.55 -18.04
N PHE A 288 9.12 -10.47 -19.23
CA PHE A 288 9.22 -9.31 -20.11
C PHE A 288 8.85 -8.01 -19.40
N PHE A 289 7.90 -8.06 -18.47
CA PHE A 289 7.46 -6.91 -17.69
C PHE A 289 8.26 -6.68 -16.40
N ALA A 290 9.23 -7.53 -16.07
CA ALA A 290 10.04 -7.40 -14.85
C ALA A 290 10.77 -6.04 -14.72
N PRO A 291 11.32 -5.44 -15.80
CA PRO A 291 11.93 -4.12 -15.73
C PRO A 291 10.94 -3.02 -15.29
N LEU A 292 9.67 -3.08 -15.74
CA LEU A 292 8.63 -2.13 -15.36
C LEU A 292 8.25 -2.29 -13.88
N LYS A 293 8.20 -3.52 -13.38
CA LYS A 293 7.99 -3.80 -11.95
C LYS A 293 9.14 -3.25 -11.10
N THR A 294 10.36 -3.43 -11.56
CA THR A 294 11.55 -2.92 -10.87
C THR A 294 11.55 -1.40 -10.83
N LEU A 295 11.22 -0.77 -11.96
CA LEU A 295 11.08 0.70 -12.06
C LEU A 295 9.96 1.21 -11.14
N SER A 296 8.81 0.53 -11.09
CA SER A 296 7.73 0.84 -10.16
C SER A 296 8.19 0.81 -8.70
N LYS A 297 8.89 -0.25 -8.29
CA LYS A 297 9.44 -0.35 -6.92
C LYS A 297 10.40 0.80 -6.61
N PHE A 298 11.26 1.17 -7.55
CA PHE A 298 12.17 2.30 -7.38
C PHE A 298 11.41 3.63 -7.26
N PHE A 299 10.38 3.86 -8.08
CA PHE A 299 9.54 5.06 -8.00
C PHE A 299 8.74 5.13 -6.70
N ILE A 300 8.30 3.99 -6.15
CA ILE A 300 7.71 3.93 -4.81
C ILE A 300 8.74 4.40 -3.77
N VAL A 301 9.97 3.88 -3.81
CA VAL A 301 11.04 4.29 -2.90
C VAL A 301 11.30 5.80 -3.00
N MET A 302 11.34 6.33 -4.22
CA MET A 302 11.53 7.75 -4.47
C MET A 302 10.36 8.61 -3.96
N ALA A 303 9.13 8.14 -4.15
CA ALA A 303 7.94 8.82 -3.62
C ALA A 303 7.90 8.78 -2.08
N MET A 304 8.37 7.69 -1.46
CA MET A 304 8.48 7.59 0.00
C MET A 304 9.52 8.57 0.57
N ALA A 305 10.63 8.84 -0.14
CA ALA A 305 11.54 9.92 0.21
C ALA A 305 10.83 11.28 0.27
N ALA A 306 10.04 11.58 -0.77
CA ALA A 306 9.28 12.82 -0.84
C ALA A 306 8.25 12.94 0.29
N ILE A 307 7.55 11.85 0.60
CA ILE A 307 6.58 11.79 1.69
C ILE A 307 7.30 11.96 3.03
N GLY A 308 8.42 11.27 3.24
CA GLY A 308 9.26 11.42 4.43
C GLY A 308 9.73 12.85 4.64
N LEU A 309 10.20 13.50 3.57
CA LEU A 309 10.59 14.91 3.60
C LEU A 309 9.44 15.85 3.98
N ASN A 310 8.19 15.51 3.65
CA ASN A 310 7.01 16.28 4.03
C ASN A 310 6.49 15.93 5.44
N SER A 311 7.11 14.98 6.13
CA SER A 311 6.71 14.49 7.45
C SER A 311 7.61 15.04 8.54
N ASN A 312 7.04 15.28 9.71
CA ASN A 312 7.78 15.69 10.89
C ASN A 312 7.69 14.59 11.97
N ILE A 313 8.82 13.89 12.21
CA ILE A 313 8.90 12.79 13.19
C ILE A 313 8.45 13.25 14.57
N VAL A 314 8.88 14.43 15.01
CA VAL A 314 8.55 14.97 16.34
C VAL A 314 7.04 15.19 16.47
N LYS A 315 6.41 15.68 15.40
CA LYS A 315 4.96 15.87 15.35
C LYS A 315 4.24 14.53 15.29
N LEU A 316 4.78 13.56 14.52
CA LEU A 316 4.23 12.22 14.40
C LEU A 316 4.22 11.48 15.75
N VAL A 317 5.34 11.53 16.50
CA VAL A 317 5.43 10.92 17.84
C VAL A 317 4.49 11.62 18.82
N LYS A 318 4.40 12.93 18.77
CA LYS A 318 3.51 13.72 19.65
C LYS A 318 2.03 13.55 19.33
N THR A 319 1.67 13.41 18.05
CA THR A 319 0.27 13.23 17.59
C THR A 319 -0.07 11.78 17.27
N GLY A 320 0.92 10.89 17.25
CA GLY A 320 0.82 9.52 16.72
C GLY A 320 0.11 8.50 17.61
N GLY A 321 -0.20 8.81 18.87
CA GLY A 321 -0.79 7.83 19.79
C GLY A 321 -2.09 7.21 19.27
N LYS A 322 -3.07 8.02 18.89
CA LYS A 322 -4.37 7.54 18.40
C LYS A 322 -4.30 6.84 17.03
N PRO A 323 -3.64 7.39 15.99
CA PRO A 323 -3.45 6.68 14.72
C PRO A 323 -2.66 5.38 14.85
N LEU A 324 -1.69 5.32 15.77
CA LEU A 324 -0.94 4.09 16.04
C LEU A 324 -1.85 3.03 16.66
N ILE A 325 -2.70 3.40 17.63
CA ILE A 325 -3.71 2.49 18.21
C ILE A 325 -4.66 2.00 17.12
N LEU A 326 -5.14 2.89 16.25
CA LEU A 326 -5.99 2.50 15.12
C LEU A 326 -5.30 1.47 14.22
N GLY A 327 -4.04 1.71 13.84
CA GLY A 327 -3.25 0.79 13.04
C GLY A 327 -3.04 -0.56 13.73
N ALA A 328 -2.74 -0.55 15.04
CA ALA A 328 -2.61 -1.76 15.86
C ALA A 328 -3.91 -2.58 15.87
N CYS A 329 -5.05 -1.93 16.08
CA CYS A 329 -6.34 -2.60 16.09
C CYS A 329 -6.70 -3.16 14.71
N CYS A 330 -6.47 -2.41 13.61
CA CYS A 330 -6.67 -2.93 12.26
C CYS A 330 -5.77 -4.14 11.99
N TRP A 331 -4.48 -4.05 12.34
CA TRP A 331 -3.51 -5.12 12.14
C TRP A 331 -3.88 -6.38 12.93
N ALA A 332 -4.22 -6.24 14.21
CA ALA A 332 -4.64 -7.34 15.06
C ALA A 332 -5.97 -7.97 14.58
N ALA A 333 -6.95 -7.15 14.21
CA ALA A 333 -8.24 -7.62 13.72
C ALA A 333 -8.11 -8.39 12.39
N ILE A 334 -7.31 -7.89 11.44
CA ILE A 334 -7.05 -8.59 10.18
C ILE A 334 -6.33 -9.91 10.42
N THR A 335 -5.31 -9.91 11.30
CA THR A 335 -4.57 -11.12 11.67
C THR A 335 -5.50 -12.17 12.23
N PHE A 336 -6.33 -11.80 13.21
CA PHE A 336 -7.30 -12.67 13.83
C PHE A 336 -8.31 -13.23 12.82
N VAL A 337 -8.93 -12.35 12.00
CA VAL A 337 -9.91 -12.79 11.00
C VAL A 337 -9.27 -13.67 9.92
N SER A 338 -8.03 -13.39 9.50
CA SER A 338 -7.32 -14.25 8.56
C SER A 338 -7.13 -15.67 9.10
N ILE A 339 -6.75 -15.81 10.37
CA ILE A 339 -6.59 -17.12 11.03
C ILE A 339 -7.94 -17.83 11.17
N VAL A 340 -8.95 -17.15 11.69
CA VAL A 340 -10.29 -17.72 11.87
C VAL A 340 -10.87 -18.21 10.55
N MET A 341 -10.77 -17.40 9.49
CA MET A 341 -11.29 -17.79 8.18
C MET A 341 -10.55 -19.00 7.60
N GLN A 342 -9.24 -19.08 7.77
CA GLN A 342 -8.47 -20.25 7.33
C GLN A 342 -8.87 -21.52 8.09
N HIS A 343 -9.07 -21.39 9.38
CA HIS A 343 -9.55 -22.51 10.22
C HIS A 343 -10.95 -22.97 9.78
N LEU A 344 -11.88 -22.02 9.54
CA LEU A 344 -13.23 -22.33 9.04
C LEU A 344 -13.23 -22.98 7.66
N MET A 345 -12.23 -22.68 6.84
CA MET A 345 -12.07 -23.26 5.50
C MET A 345 -11.26 -24.56 5.48
N GLY A 346 -10.79 -25.03 6.64
CA GLY A 346 -9.98 -26.25 6.74
C GLY A 346 -8.60 -26.13 6.07
N LEU A 347 -8.01 -24.93 6.08
CA LEU A 347 -6.67 -24.65 5.52
C LEU A 347 -5.57 -24.77 6.59
N ILE A 348 -5.98 -24.67 7.86
CA ILE A 348 -5.14 -24.85 9.05
C ILE A 348 -5.83 -25.90 9.91
#